data_355fde33e50a608f37f63aa50f508fa0
#
_entry.id   355fde33e50a608f37f63aa50f508fa0
#
_cell.length_a   1.000
_cell.length_b   1.000
_cell.length_c   1.000
_cell.angle_alpha   90.00
_cell.angle_beta   90.00
_cell.angle_gamma   90.00
#
_symmetry.space_group_name_H-M   'P 1'
#
loop_
_entity.id
_entity.type
_entity.pdbx_description
1 polymer ?
#
loop_
_entity_poly.entity_id
_entity_poly.type
_entity_poly.pdbx_seq_one_letter_code
_entity_poly.pdbx_strand_id
1 'polypeptide(L)'
;MPTQRKKFSRVLLKLSGEAFSGEGGFGVDSDELRLIAREIVEAHRAGAQMAVVVGGGNIIRGAQLARDGLVHRSTADYMGMLGTVINGLALREAITELGQAARCMTAIDIPAVAEPFIRLRAIRHMERGEIVVLAGGIGNPFFTTDTTAALRATELECDAILKATKVDGVYTDDPKKHPDA
;
A
#
# COMPACT_ATOMS: atom_id res chain seq x y z
N MET A 1 -6.55 37.27 -4.11
CA MET A 1 -6.61 36.57 -2.83
C MET A 1 -5.85 35.27 -3.02
N PRO A 2 -4.87 34.90 -2.19
CA PRO A 2 -4.22 33.61 -2.32
C PRO A 2 -5.26 32.53 -2.02
N THR A 3 -5.48 31.62 -2.99
CA THR A 3 -6.30 30.42 -2.80
C THR A 3 -5.68 29.60 -1.68
N GLN A 4 -6.35 29.56 -0.54
CA GLN A 4 -5.95 28.71 0.57
C GLN A 4 -5.92 27.26 0.05
N ARG A 5 -4.73 26.66 -0.08
CA ARG A 5 -4.60 25.25 -0.49
C ARG A 5 -5.35 24.41 0.53
N LYS A 6 -6.37 23.68 0.07
CA LYS A 6 -7.14 22.78 0.91
C LYS A 6 -6.18 21.74 1.49
N LYS A 7 -5.96 21.78 2.80
CA LYS A 7 -5.11 20.82 3.48
C LYS A 7 -5.93 19.56 3.71
N PHE A 8 -5.50 18.43 3.13
CA PHE A 8 -6.11 17.15 3.42
C PHE A 8 -5.80 16.74 4.86
N SER A 9 -6.81 16.30 5.60
CA SER A 9 -6.68 15.87 6.99
C SER A 9 -6.32 14.40 7.10
N ARG A 10 -6.88 13.58 6.22
CA ARG A 10 -6.65 12.13 6.18
C ARG A 10 -6.47 11.67 4.74
N VAL A 11 -5.39 10.96 4.49
CA VAL A 11 -5.06 10.47 3.14
C VAL A 11 -4.75 8.99 3.17
N LEU A 12 -5.07 8.33 2.05
CA LEU A 12 -4.62 6.97 1.80
C LEU A 12 -3.60 6.97 0.67
N LEU A 13 -2.40 6.46 0.93
CA LEU A 13 -1.37 6.24 -0.06
C LEU A 13 -1.44 4.80 -0.55
N LYS A 14 -1.46 4.59 -1.87
CA LYS A 14 -1.34 3.26 -2.48
C LYS A 14 0.04 3.07 -3.09
N LEU A 15 0.73 2.03 -2.65
CA LEU A 15 2.04 1.61 -3.17
C LEU A 15 1.91 0.31 -3.96
N SER A 16 2.56 0.24 -5.13
CA SER A 16 2.71 -1.04 -5.83
C SER A 16 3.79 -1.89 -5.14
N GLY A 17 3.70 -3.23 -5.25
CA GLY A 17 4.77 -4.10 -4.73
C GLY A 17 6.14 -3.79 -5.37
N GLU A 18 6.15 -3.42 -6.64
CA GLU A 18 7.39 -3.08 -7.36
C GLU A 18 8.14 -1.88 -6.79
N ALA A 19 7.48 -1.03 -5.99
CA ALA A 19 8.15 0.06 -5.30
C ALA A 19 9.13 -0.44 -4.23
N PHE A 20 8.93 -1.65 -3.71
CA PHE A 20 9.76 -2.23 -2.65
C PHE A 20 11.01 -2.97 -3.16
N SER A 21 11.14 -3.22 -4.44
CA SER A 21 12.20 -4.08 -5.00
C SER A 21 13.17 -3.35 -5.93
N GLY A 22 13.04 -2.05 -6.10
CA GLY A 22 13.84 -1.34 -7.11
C GLY A 22 13.54 -1.79 -8.54
N GLU A 23 14.42 -1.44 -9.48
CA GLU A 23 14.21 -1.67 -10.91
C GLU A 23 14.39 -3.15 -11.28
N GLY A 24 13.29 -3.80 -11.71
CA GLY A 24 13.27 -5.21 -12.14
C GLY A 24 13.52 -6.24 -11.04
N GLY A 25 13.60 -5.81 -9.76
CA GLY A 25 13.96 -6.64 -8.64
C GLY A 25 12.84 -7.56 -8.14
N PHE A 26 13.25 -8.51 -7.32
CA PHE A 26 12.39 -9.41 -6.55
C PHE A 26 12.68 -9.23 -5.05
N GLY A 27 11.66 -9.42 -4.22
CA GLY A 27 11.80 -9.29 -2.77
C GLY A 27 11.70 -7.83 -2.30
N VAL A 28 12.31 -7.55 -1.16
CA VAL A 28 12.32 -6.23 -0.53
C VAL A 28 13.75 -5.71 -0.52
N ASP A 29 13.98 -4.60 -1.22
CA ASP A 29 15.24 -3.87 -1.21
C ASP A 29 15.30 -2.91 -0.03
N SER A 30 16.40 -2.90 0.70
CA SER A 30 16.55 -2.10 1.93
C SER A 30 16.61 -0.60 1.67
N ASP A 31 17.20 -0.18 0.56
CA ASP A 31 17.37 1.24 0.26
C ASP A 31 16.06 1.85 -0.24
N GLU A 32 15.34 1.13 -1.11
CA GLU A 32 13.99 1.50 -1.56
C GLU A 32 13.01 1.56 -0.37
N LEU A 33 13.06 0.57 0.52
CA LEU A 33 12.23 0.55 1.72
C LEU A 33 12.49 1.75 2.62
N ARG A 34 13.76 2.12 2.86
CA ARG A 34 14.13 3.30 3.64
C ARG A 34 13.69 4.59 2.99
N LEU A 35 13.82 4.70 1.66
CA LEU A 35 13.39 5.87 0.91
C LEU A 35 11.87 6.07 1.06
N ILE A 36 11.09 5.03 0.77
CA ILE A 36 9.62 5.06 0.91
C ILE A 36 9.21 5.42 2.34
N ALA A 37 9.82 4.81 3.35
CA ALA A 37 9.49 5.07 4.74
C ALA A 37 9.75 6.54 5.12
N ARG A 38 10.86 7.14 4.66
CA ARG A 38 11.18 8.56 4.88
C ARG A 38 10.13 9.47 4.27
N GLU A 39 9.77 9.28 3.01
CA GLU A 39 8.76 10.08 2.30
C GLU A 39 7.40 10.02 3.00
N ILE A 40 7.00 8.82 3.45
CA ILE A 40 5.75 8.64 4.19
C ILE A 40 5.79 9.38 5.53
N VAL A 41 6.89 9.28 6.28
CA VAL A 41 7.05 9.95 7.57
C VAL A 41 7.08 11.46 7.40
N GLU A 42 7.76 11.99 6.38
CA GLU A 42 7.77 13.42 6.06
C GLU A 42 6.37 13.94 5.71
N ALA A 43 5.62 13.22 4.87
CA ALA A 43 4.24 13.57 4.54
C ALA A 43 3.32 13.54 5.78
N HIS A 44 3.49 12.55 6.65
CA HIS A 44 2.75 12.46 7.92
C HIS A 44 3.07 13.65 8.85
N ARG A 45 4.35 14.01 8.98
CA ARG A 45 4.80 15.15 9.79
C ARG A 45 4.30 16.50 9.27
N ALA A 46 3.93 16.58 7.99
CA ALA A 46 3.25 17.75 7.43
C ALA A 46 1.80 17.92 7.94
N GLY A 47 1.30 16.95 8.72
CA GLY A 47 0.07 17.04 9.51
C GLY A 47 -1.13 16.28 8.95
N ALA A 48 -0.92 15.34 8.03
CA ALA A 48 -1.99 14.43 7.56
C ALA A 48 -1.98 13.12 8.35
N GLN A 49 -3.16 12.60 8.69
CA GLN A 49 -3.32 11.22 9.10
C GLN A 49 -3.14 10.31 7.89
N MET A 50 -2.36 9.23 8.01
CA MET A 50 -1.97 8.42 6.87
C MET A 50 -2.34 6.95 7.04
N ALA A 51 -3.02 6.41 6.02
CA ALA A 51 -3.13 4.98 5.78
C ALA A 51 -2.34 4.63 4.50
N VAL A 52 -1.68 3.48 4.47
CA VAL A 52 -0.87 3.03 3.34
C VAL A 52 -1.31 1.63 2.91
N VAL A 53 -1.84 1.50 1.69
CA VAL A 53 -2.15 0.19 1.10
C VAL A 53 -0.96 -0.27 0.28
N VAL A 54 -0.47 -1.48 0.56
CA VAL A 54 0.70 -2.05 -0.10
C VAL A 54 0.34 -3.18 -1.07
N GLY A 55 1.00 -3.21 -2.22
CA GLY A 55 0.95 -4.33 -3.18
C GLY A 55 1.95 -5.43 -2.82
N GLY A 56 1.85 -6.60 -3.49
CA GLY A 56 2.70 -7.77 -3.24
C GLY A 56 3.41 -8.31 -4.50
N GLY A 57 3.36 -7.57 -5.62
CA GLY A 57 3.84 -8.05 -6.92
C GLY A 57 5.36 -8.29 -7.01
N ASN A 58 6.15 -7.69 -6.11
CA ASN A 58 7.59 -7.94 -5.96
C ASN A 58 7.90 -9.27 -5.27
N ILE A 59 6.97 -9.79 -4.48
CA ILE A 59 7.15 -11.08 -3.78
C ILE A 59 6.60 -12.23 -4.64
N ILE A 60 5.41 -12.02 -5.24
CA ILE A 60 4.80 -13.03 -6.08
C ILE A 60 3.87 -12.40 -7.10
N ARG A 61 3.97 -12.86 -8.36
CA ARG A 61 3.05 -12.50 -9.45
C ARG A 61 2.00 -13.60 -9.61
N GLY A 62 1.06 -13.65 -8.66
CA GLY A 62 0.04 -14.70 -8.63
C GLY A 62 -0.76 -14.82 -9.94
N ALA A 63 -1.09 -13.69 -10.58
CA ALA A 63 -1.77 -13.71 -11.88
C ALA A 63 -0.96 -14.40 -13.00
N GLN A 64 0.37 -14.40 -12.92
CA GLN A 64 1.24 -15.14 -13.84
C GLN A 64 1.10 -16.66 -13.60
N LEU A 65 1.25 -17.10 -12.35
CA LEU A 65 1.12 -18.51 -11.98
C LEU A 65 -0.24 -19.10 -12.34
N ALA A 66 -1.29 -18.30 -12.22
CA ALA A 66 -2.64 -18.72 -12.62
C ALA A 66 -2.78 -18.85 -14.15
N ARG A 67 -2.16 -17.94 -14.92
CA ARG A 67 -2.15 -18.01 -16.40
C ARG A 67 -1.38 -19.23 -16.92
N ASP A 68 -0.30 -19.59 -16.23
CA ASP A 68 0.50 -20.76 -16.59
C ASP A 68 -0.18 -22.10 -16.21
N GLY A 69 -1.40 -22.02 -15.63
CA GLY A 69 -2.23 -23.19 -15.27
C GLY A 69 -1.70 -24.00 -14.08
N LEU A 70 -0.66 -23.50 -13.40
CA LEU A 70 -0.02 -24.20 -12.30
C LEU A 70 -0.85 -24.17 -11.02
N VAL A 71 -1.55 -23.06 -10.76
CA VAL A 71 -2.43 -22.90 -9.59
C VAL A 71 -3.74 -22.23 -9.96
N HIS A 72 -4.80 -22.50 -9.21
CA HIS A 72 -6.08 -21.83 -9.41
C HIS A 72 -5.95 -20.33 -9.09
N ARG A 73 -6.70 -19.50 -9.83
CA ARG A 73 -6.68 -18.05 -9.69
C ARG A 73 -6.91 -17.57 -8.24
N SER A 74 -7.87 -18.17 -7.54
CA SER A 74 -8.14 -17.82 -6.13
C SER A 74 -6.96 -18.10 -5.23
N THR A 75 -6.27 -19.24 -5.40
CA THR A 75 -5.06 -19.57 -4.64
C THR A 75 -3.94 -18.58 -4.96
N ALA A 76 -3.74 -18.26 -6.24
CA ALA A 76 -2.74 -17.29 -6.68
C ALA A 76 -2.98 -15.89 -6.10
N ASP A 77 -4.25 -15.48 -5.99
CA ASP A 77 -4.63 -14.21 -5.37
C ASP A 77 -4.34 -14.21 -3.85
N TYR A 78 -4.62 -15.31 -3.12
CA TYR A 78 -4.21 -15.45 -1.72
C TYR A 78 -2.69 -15.41 -1.54
N MET A 79 -1.92 -16.06 -2.41
CA MET A 79 -0.45 -15.95 -2.40
C MET A 79 -0.01 -14.49 -2.58
N GLY A 80 -0.63 -13.76 -3.50
CA GLY A 80 -0.39 -12.32 -3.68
C GLY A 80 -0.74 -11.50 -2.42
N MET A 81 -1.86 -11.82 -1.76
CA MET A 81 -2.24 -11.18 -0.49
C MET A 81 -1.21 -11.43 0.61
N LEU A 82 -0.66 -12.64 0.74
CA LEU A 82 0.45 -12.94 1.66
C LEU A 82 1.71 -12.13 1.32
N GLY A 83 2.00 -11.93 0.03
CA GLY A 83 3.08 -11.05 -0.42
C GLY A 83 2.90 -9.60 0.08
N THR A 84 1.66 -9.10 0.12
CA THR A 84 1.39 -7.77 0.69
C THR A 84 1.64 -7.72 2.20
N VAL A 85 1.42 -8.83 2.93
CA VAL A 85 1.72 -8.89 4.37
C VAL A 85 3.21 -8.77 4.62
N ILE A 86 4.04 -9.44 3.82
CA ILE A 86 5.51 -9.32 3.90
C ILE A 86 5.93 -7.86 3.72
N ASN A 87 5.47 -7.18 2.67
CA ASN A 87 5.76 -5.77 2.43
C ASN A 87 5.23 -4.85 3.54
N GLY A 88 4.03 -5.14 4.05
CA GLY A 88 3.41 -4.37 5.13
C GLY A 88 4.20 -4.43 6.43
N LEU A 89 4.71 -5.61 6.79
CA LEU A 89 5.56 -5.79 7.96
C LEU A 89 6.89 -5.06 7.80
N ALA A 90 7.55 -5.19 6.64
CA ALA A 90 8.80 -4.50 6.35
C ALA A 90 8.63 -2.97 6.43
N LEU A 91 7.56 -2.44 5.83
CA LEU A 91 7.28 -0.99 5.86
C LEU A 91 6.98 -0.48 7.27
N ARG A 92 6.20 -1.21 8.07
CA ARG A 92 5.94 -0.87 9.47
C ARG A 92 7.25 -0.75 10.25
N GLU A 93 8.17 -1.71 10.13
CA GLU A 93 9.45 -1.68 10.81
C GLU A 93 10.30 -0.48 10.36
N ALA A 94 10.40 -0.23 9.06
CA ALA A 94 11.17 0.90 8.53
C ALA A 94 10.64 2.26 8.99
N ILE A 95 9.31 2.42 9.09
CA ILE A 95 8.68 3.63 9.64
C ILE A 95 8.99 3.76 11.14
N THR A 96 8.93 2.66 11.88
CA THR A 96 9.19 2.63 13.32
C THR A 96 10.65 2.95 13.63
N GLU A 97 11.60 2.47 12.82
CA GLU A 97 13.03 2.81 12.91
C GLU A 97 13.28 4.32 12.78
N LEU A 98 12.46 5.03 12.02
CA LEU A 98 12.50 6.50 11.90
C LEU A 98 11.86 7.26 13.08
N GLY A 99 11.48 6.54 14.14
CA GLY A 99 10.85 7.11 15.34
C GLY A 99 9.38 7.47 15.18
N GLN A 100 8.72 6.99 14.11
CA GLN A 100 7.29 7.20 13.86
C GLN A 100 6.51 5.93 14.19
N ALA A 101 5.50 6.05 15.07
CA ALA A 101 4.64 4.91 15.39
C ALA A 101 3.85 4.45 14.16
N ALA A 102 3.87 3.15 13.90
CA ALA A 102 3.14 2.54 12.80
C ALA A 102 2.50 1.20 13.20
N ARG A 103 1.40 0.86 12.53
CA ARG A 103 0.66 -0.40 12.71
C ARG A 103 0.48 -1.11 11.38
N CYS A 104 0.73 -2.41 11.36
CA CYS A 104 0.36 -3.25 10.21
C CYS A 104 -0.94 -3.98 10.52
N MET A 105 -1.97 -3.72 9.71
CA MET A 105 -3.27 -4.37 9.81
C MET A 105 -3.55 -5.16 8.54
N THR A 106 -4.12 -6.35 8.68
CA THR A 106 -4.36 -7.26 7.55
C THR A 106 -5.83 -7.68 7.47
N ALA A 107 -6.32 -7.82 6.23
CA ALA A 107 -7.65 -8.35 5.95
C ALA A 107 -7.70 -9.89 5.99
N ILE A 108 -6.55 -10.55 6.08
CA ILE A 108 -6.44 -12.00 6.31
C ILE A 108 -6.05 -12.20 7.77
N ASP A 109 -6.72 -13.09 8.48
CA ASP A 109 -6.44 -13.36 9.89
C ASP A 109 -5.09 -14.07 10.07
N ILE A 110 -4.08 -13.31 10.48
CA ILE A 110 -2.73 -13.80 10.85
C ILE A 110 -2.33 -13.13 12.17
N PRO A 111 -3.03 -13.38 13.27
CA PRO A 111 -2.88 -12.61 14.52
C PRO A 111 -1.49 -12.68 15.14
N ALA A 112 -0.70 -13.71 14.79
CA ALA A 112 0.68 -13.85 15.26
C ALA A 112 1.64 -12.77 14.68
N VAL A 113 1.30 -12.11 13.57
CA VAL A 113 2.22 -11.20 12.85
C VAL A 113 1.65 -9.82 12.57
N ALA A 114 0.32 -9.68 12.44
CA ALA A 114 -0.33 -8.42 12.15
C ALA A 114 -1.71 -8.32 12.80
N GLU A 115 -2.15 -7.12 13.10
CA GLU A 115 -3.49 -6.89 13.64
C GLU A 115 -4.56 -7.17 12.58
N PRO A 116 -5.70 -7.80 12.94
CA PRO A 116 -6.85 -7.86 12.04
C PRO A 116 -7.35 -6.45 11.70
N PHE A 117 -7.68 -6.23 10.43
CA PHE A 117 -8.27 -4.95 10.02
C PHE A 117 -9.68 -4.80 10.62
N ILE A 118 -9.80 -3.86 11.53
CA ILE A 118 -11.09 -3.40 12.09
C ILE A 118 -11.15 -1.90 11.86
N ARG A 119 -12.13 -1.45 11.07
CA ARG A 119 -12.27 -0.05 10.65
C ARG A 119 -12.08 0.96 11.79
N LEU A 120 -12.83 0.82 12.87
CA LEU A 120 -12.77 1.76 14.00
C LEU A 120 -11.42 1.72 14.74
N ARG A 121 -10.73 0.59 14.75
CA ARG A 121 -9.40 0.46 15.32
C ARG A 121 -8.37 1.20 14.45
N ALA A 122 -8.43 1.02 13.14
CA ALA A 122 -7.58 1.75 12.20
C ALA A 122 -7.73 3.26 12.32
N ILE A 123 -8.98 3.76 12.40
CA ILE A 123 -9.26 5.19 12.63
C ILE A 123 -8.63 5.67 13.94
N ARG A 124 -8.78 4.93 15.05
CA ARG A 124 -8.19 5.29 16.34
C ARG A 124 -6.65 5.34 16.30
N HIS A 125 -6.01 4.44 15.56
CA HIS A 125 -4.55 4.49 15.36
C HIS A 125 -4.14 5.77 14.65
N MET A 126 -4.82 6.12 13.55
CA MET A 126 -4.53 7.37 12.82
C MET A 126 -4.79 8.62 13.66
N GLU A 127 -5.86 8.65 14.46
CA GLU A 127 -6.18 9.76 15.36
C GLU A 127 -5.14 9.94 16.48
N ARG A 128 -4.44 8.86 16.85
CA ARG A 128 -3.30 8.90 17.79
C ARG A 128 -1.98 9.30 17.13
N GLY A 129 -1.98 9.62 15.84
CA GLY A 129 -0.79 9.96 15.09
C GLY A 129 0.05 8.76 14.67
N GLU A 130 -0.52 7.55 14.65
CA GLU A 130 0.13 6.35 14.13
C GLU A 130 -0.16 6.21 12.63
N ILE A 131 0.83 5.79 11.84
CA ILE A 131 0.64 5.45 10.43
C ILE A 131 0.09 4.02 10.35
N VAL A 132 -0.98 3.82 9.57
CA VAL A 132 -1.61 2.50 9.42
C VAL A 132 -1.25 1.89 8.08
N VAL A 133 -0.48 0.81 8.08
CA VAL A 133 -0.14 0.02 6.90
C VAL A 133 -1.18 -1.09 6.73
N LEU A 134 -1.83 -1.14 5.57
CA LEU A 134 -2.92 -2.05 5.24
C LEU A 134 -2.46 -3.12 4.26
N ALA A 135 -2.49 -4.36 4.70
CA ALA A 135 -2.07 -5.54 3.95
C ALA A 135 -3.21 -6.56 3.79
N GLY A 136 -2.98 -7.63 3.04
CA GLY A 136 -3.98 -8.67 2.80
C GLY A 136 -5.08 -8.28 1.81
N GLY A 137 -4.93 -7.17 1.08
CA GLY A 137 -5.94 -6.71 0.14
C GLY A 137 -7.28 -6.40 0.83
N ILE A 138 -8.38 -6.89 0.25
CA ILE A 138 -9.71 -6.85 0.89
C ILE A 138 -10.04 -8.15 1.63
N GLY A 139 -9.13 -9.13 1.62
CA GLY A 139 -9.34 -10.46 2.21
C GLY A 139 -10.01 -11.47 1.28
N ASN A 140 -10.39 -11.07 0.08
CA ASN A 140 -11.03 -11.92 -0.92
C ASN A 140 -10.26 -11.93 -2.24
N PRO A 141 -10.24 -13.08 -2.96
CA PRO A 141 -9.68 -13.18 -4.30
C PRO A 141 -10.40 -12.30 -5.31
N PHE A 142 -9.80 -12.16 -6.51
CA PHE A 142 -10.32 -11.46 -7.68
C PHE A 142 -10.35 -9.93 -7.62
N PHE A 143 -9.81 -9.34 -6.57
CA PHE A 143 -9.72 -7.88 -6.42
C PHE A 143 -8.27 -7.39 -6.54
N THR A 144 -8.12 -6.17 -7.03
CA THR A 144 -6.80 -5.53 -7.17
C THR A 144 -6.44 -4.71 -5.94
N THR A 145 -5.17 -4.33 -5.83
CA THR A 145 -4.71 -3.39 -4.80
C THR A 145 -5.33 -2.00 -4.97
N ASP A 146 -5.65 -1.60 -6.21
CA ASP A 146 -6.34 -0.32 -6.49
C ASP A 146 -7.79 -0.36 -5.97
N THR A 147 -8.51 -1.47 -6.17
CA THR A 147 -9.83 -1.69 -5.56
C THR A 147 -9.76 -1.67 -4.03
N THR A 148 -8.72 -2.29 -3.46
CA THR A 148 -8.45 -2.25 -2.03
C THR A 148 -8.28 -0.81 -1.55
N ALA A 149 -7.49 0.00 -2.26
CA ALA A 149 -7.26 1.39 -1.90
C ALA A 149 -8.56 2.21 -1.89
N ALA A 150 -9.42 2.04 -2.90
CA ALA A 150 -10.70 2.72 -2.98
C ALA A 150 -11.64 2.34 -1.82
N LEU A 151 -11.75 1.03 -1.52
CA LEU A 151 -12.58 0.53 -0.42
C LEU A 151 -12.07 1.07 0.93
N ARG A 152 -10.77 0.92 1.20
CA ARG A 152 -10.18 1.34 2.48
C ARG A 152 -10.22 2.85 2.67
N ALA A 153 -10.02 3.64 1.62
CA ALA A 153 -10.18 5.09 1.69
C ALA A 153 -11.60 5.51 2.10
N THR A 154 -12.60 4.85 1.52
CA THR A 154 -14.01 5.07 1.86
C THR A 154 -14.31 4.67 3.31
N GLU A 155 -13.88 3.47 3.73
CA GLU A 155 -14.09 2.98 5.10
C GLU A 155 -13.40 3.85 6.16
N LEU A 156 -12.22 4.39 5.85
CA LEU A 156 -11.42 5.21 6.75
C LEU A 156 -11.77 6.71 6.66
N GLU A 157 -12.73 7.08 5.80
CA GLU A 157 -13.13 8.48 5.59
C GLU A 157 -11.96 9.37 5.17
N CYS A 158 -11.17 8.89 4.21
CA CYS A 158 -10.05 9.65 3.67
C CYS A 158 -10.52 10.74 2.71
N ASP A 159 -9.89 11.91 2.77
CA ASP A 159 -10.16 13.05 1.87
C ASP A 159 -9.65 12.82 0.46
N ALA A 160 -8.58 11.99 0.33
CA ALA A 160 -7.93 11.71 -0.95
C ALA A 160 -7.23 10.33 -0.95
N ILE A 161 -7.11 9.78 -2.16
CA ILE A 161 -6.24 8.64 -2.45
C ILE A 161 -5.05 9.16 -3.27
N LEU A 162 -3.85 8.88 -2.80
CA LEU A 162 -2.60 9.15 -3.50
C LEU A 162 -2.09 7.83 -4.06
N LYS A 163 -1.88 7.76 -5.36
CA LYS A 163 -1.32 6.57 -6.02
C LYS A 163 0.12 6.88 -6.42
N ALA A 164 1.08 6.24 -5.75
CA ALA A 164 2.47 6.29 -6.19
C ALA A 164 2.62 5.47 -7.47
N THR A 165 3.11 6.11 -8.51
CA THR A 165 3.28 5.52 -9.85
C THR A 165 4.71 5.76 -10.34
N LYS A 166 5.17 4.92 -11.29
CA LYS A 166 6.45 5.11 -11.98
C LYS A 166 6.37 6.05 -13.18
N VAL A 167 5.22 6.71 -13.35
CA VAL A 167 4.96 7.70 -14.40
C VAL A 167 4.50 9.00 -13.77
N ASP A 168 4.79 10.11 -14.42
CA ASP A 168 4.58 11.47 -13.92
C ASP A 168 3.18 12.04 -14.19
N GLY A 169 2.32 11.27 -14.84
CA GLY A 169 0.97 11.73 -15.19
C GLY A 169 -0.03 10.62 -15.48
N VAL A 170 -1.22 11.04 -15.91
CA VAL A 170 -2.27 10.18 -16.46
C VAL A 170 -2.16 10.23 -17.98
N TYR A 171 -2.04 9.07 -18.60
CA TYR A 171 -1.84 8.88 -20.02
C TYR A 171 -3.04 8.18 -20.64
N THR A 172 -3.22 8.31 -21.94
CA THR A 172 -4.26 7.62 -22.71
C THR A 172 -3.94 6.13 -22.91
N ASP A 173 -2.64 5.77 -22.83
CA ASP A 173 -2.11 4.40 -22.91
C ASP A 173 -0.80 4.30 -22.13
N ASP A 174 -0.11 3.15 -22.17
CA ASP A 174 1.18 2.93 -21.52
C ASP A 174 2.29 3.76 -22.20
N PRO A 175 2.82 4.84 -21.56
CA PRO A 175 3.81 5.71 -22.19
C PRO A 175 5.16 5.02 -22.49
N LYS A 176 5.42 3.86 -21.87
CA LYS A 176 6.61 3.06 -22.19
C LYS A 176 6.49 2.29 -23.49
N LYS A 177 5.27 2.00 -23.93
CA LYS A 177 4.97 1.32 -25.18
C LYS A 177 4.52 2.27 -26.27
N HIS A 178 3.87 3.35 -25.89
CA HIS A 178 3.31 4.37 -26.76
C HIS A 178 3.80 5.75 -26.32
N PRO A 179 4.94 6.23 -26.86
CA PRO A 179 5.52 7.52 -26.45
C PRO A 179 4.61 8.74 -26.67
N ASP A 180 3.61 8.59 -27.52
CA ASP A 180 2.63 9.64 -27.86
C ASP A 180 1.33 9.54 -27.01
N ALA A 181 1.32 8.71 -25.96
CA ALA A 181 0.15 8.47 -25.12
C ALA A 181 -0.24 9.68 -24.27
#